data_3aff28a61c7de3ee42e964b023412221
#
_entry.id   3aff28a61c7de3ee42e964b023412221
#
_cell.length_a   1.000
_cell.length_b   1.000
_cell.length_c   1.000
_cell.angle_alpha   90.00
_cell.angle_beta   90.00
_cell.angle_gamma   90.00
#
_symmetry.space_group_name_H-M   'P 1'
#
loop_
_entity.id
_entity.type
_entity.pdbx_description
1 polymer ?
#
loop_
_entity_poly.entity_id
_entity_poly.type
_entity_poly.pdbx_seq_one_letter_code
_entity_poly.pdbx_strand_id
1 'polypeptide(L)'
;MQTKGVKGGRVSLPYAFTEQGIYMLMTVLKGDLATKQSIALIDAFKRMKDYIVENKGLLTTNETIKLTNLVNDHSKRLTSVEEKLEIVMENFIDPSTYKHYLILNGEKIEADIAYQSIYKLAKKRVYVIDDYIDIKTLQLLKCCNPNVNIIIFSDNKGKNNINSNFINDFKNDTGFNLTIKKNNNKFHDRYIVIDYRSEAELIYHCGASSKDAGKRITTITQIEEKELYKSLIDEILNNDDLNMC
;
A
#
# COMPACT_ATOMS: atom_id res chain seq x y z
N MET A 1 -11.24 19.36 56.39
CA MET A 1 -11.65 18.10 55.81
C MET A 1 -11.95 18.36 54.34
N GLN A 2 -10.98 18.11 53.44
CA GLN A 2 -11.13 18.41 52.00
C GLN A 2 -11.66 17.18 51.30
N THR A 3 -12.85 17.26 50.72
CA THR A 3 -13.42 16.23 49.90
C THR A 3 -12.70 16.21 48.52
N LYS A 4 -11.98 15.14 48.24
CA LYS A 4 -11.43 14.85 46.90
C LYS A 4 -12.56 14.71 45.89
N GLY A 5 -12.61 15.61 44.94
CA GLY A 5 -13.52 15.56 43.82
C GLY A 5 -13.29 14.31 42.98
N VAL A 6 -14.32 13.51 42.82
CA VAL A 6 -14.36 12.37 41.88
C VAL A 6 -14.33 12.95 40.46
N LYS A 7 -13.30 12.67 39.69
CA LYS A 7 -13.25 13.00 38.26
C LYS A 7 -14.39 12.27 37.58
N GLY A 8 -15.45 12.99 37.20
CA GLY A 8 -16.54 12.49 36.40
C GLY A 8 -16.09 12.14 35.01
N GLY A 9 -15.78 10.88 34.75
CA GLY A 9 -15.72 10.34 33.40
C GLY A 9 -17.15 10.08 32.90
N ARG A 10 -17.37 10.24 31.61
CA ARG A 10 -18.65 9.95 30.98
C ARG A 10 -19.01 8.48 31.24
N VAL A 11 -20.03 8.22 32.03
CA VAL A 11 -20.54 6.88 32.30
C VAL A 11 -21.41 6.45 31.10
N SER A 12 -20.78 6.11 30.00
CA SER A 12 -21.43 5.37 28.94
C SER A 12 -21.16 3.88 29.18
N LEU A 13 -22.22 3.09 29.17
CA LEU A 13 -22.07 1.63 29.17
C LEU A 13 -21.15 1.21 28.00
N PRO A 14 -20.23 0.27 28.22
CA PRO A 14 -19.38 -0.24 27.16
C PRO A 14 -20.27 -0.88 26.07
N TYR A 15 -19.90 -0.64 24.82
CA TYR A 15 -20.57 -1.30 23.69
C TYR A 15 -20.25 -2.80 23.73
N ALA A 16 -21.30 -3.63 23.64
CA ALA A 16 -21.15 -5.05 23.43
C ALA A 16 -21.42 -5.36 21.95
N PHE A 17 -20.54 -6.11 21.36
CA PHE A 17 -20.69 -6.56 19.99
C PHE A 17 -21.19 -8.01 19.96
N THR A 18 -22.11 -8.32 19.05
CA THR A 18 -22.39 -9.71 18.69
C THR A 18 -21.20 -10.30 17.95
N GLU A 19 -21.09 -11.60 17.89
CA GLU A 19 -20.05 -12.30 17.15
C GLU A 19 -19.97 -11.79 15.70
N GLN A 20 -21.09 -11.68 15.01
CA GLN A 20 -21.16 -11.10 13.66
C GLN A 20 -20.70 -9.64 13.61
N GLY A 21 -21.03 -8.86 14.63
CA GLY A 21 -20.57 -7.48 14.75
C GLY A 21 -19.06 -7.35 14.90
N ILE A 22 -18.42 -8.30 15.60
CA ILE A 22 -16.95 -8.36 15.72
C ILE A 22 -16.32 -8.71 14.36
N TYR A 23 -16.85 -9.69 13.63
CA TYR A 23 -16.36 -10.02 12.30
C TYR A 23 -16.49 -8.84 11.32
N MET A 24 -17.61 -8.14 11.33
CA MET A 24 -17.78 -6.92 10.52
C MET A 24 -16.79 -5.83 10.92
N LEU A 25 -16.55 -5.64 12.21
CA LEU A 25 -15.57 -4.67 12.69
C LEU A 25 -14.15 -5.01 12.18
N MET A 26 -13.79 -6.28 12.20
CA MET A 26 -12.48 -6.76 11.71
C MET A 26 -12.30 -6.51 10.20
N THR A 27 -13.37 -6.55 9.40
CA THR A 27 -13.28 -6.26 7.95
C THR A 27 -13.14 -4.78 7.65
N VAL A 28 -13.55 -3.90 8.56
CA VAL A 28 -13.50 -2.44 8.39
C VAL A 28 -12.22 -1.83 8.95
N LEU A 29 -11.69 -2.41 10.03
CA LEU A 29 -10.44 -1.95 10.64
C LEU A 29 -9.25 -2.38 9.82
N LYS A 30 -8.41 -1.40 9.40
CA LYS A 30 -7.18 -1.61 8.64
C LYS A 30 -5.99 -1.19 9.47
N GLY A 31 -4.87 -1.94 9.34
CA GLY A 31 -3.58 -1.63 9.96
C GLY A 31 -3.17 -2.62 11.05
N ASP A 32 -1.94 -2.44 11.56
CA ASP A 32 -1.29 -3.34 12.53
C ASP A 32 -2.10 -3.56 13.80
N LEU A 33 -2.83 -2.55 14.26
CA LEU A 33 -3.68 -2.67 15.46
C LEU A 33 -4.85 -3.63 15.20
N ALA A 34 -5.47 -3.56 14.04
CA ALA A 34 -6.58 -4.44 13.66
C ALA A 34 -6.10 -5.90 13.56
N THR A 35 -4.94 -6.13 12.97
CA THR A 35 -4.32 -7.46 12.89
C THR A 35 -4.02 -8.03 14.28
N LYS A 36 -3.43 -7.23 15.17
CA LYS A 36 -3.16 -7.63 16.56
C LYS A 36 -4.43 -7.97 17.34
N GLN A 37 -5.49 -7.20 17.17
CA GLN A 37 -6.78 -7.46 17.81
C GLN A 37 -7.46 -8.72 17.27
N SER A 38 -7.34 -8.98 15.96
CA SER A 38 -7.85 -10.19 15.33
C SER A 38 -7.14 -11.44 15.86
N ILE A 39 -5.81 -11.40 15.98
CA ILE A 39 -5.00 -12.49 16.57
C ILE A 39 -5.40 -12.70 18.03
N ALA A 40 -5.52 -11.64 18.83
CA ALA A 40 -5.92 -11.76 20.23
C ALA A 40 -7.31 -12.39 20.40
N LEU A 41 -8.24 -12.10 19.48
CA LEU A 41 -9.58 -12.69 19.49
C LEU A 41 -9.54 -14.18 19.14
N ILE A 42 -8.76 -14.57 18.13
CA ILE A 42 -8.55 -15.97 17.75
C ILE A 42 -7.94 -16.75 18.93
N ASP A 43 -6.93 -16.19 19.60
CA ASP A 43 -6.31 -16.78 20.79
C ASP A 43 -7.30 -16.94 21.96
N ALA A 44 -8.18 -15.97 22.17
CA ALA A 44 -9.22 -16.06 23.20
C ALA A 44 -10.20 -17.21 22.91
N PHE A 45 -10.64 -17.36 21.66
CA PHE A 45 -11.50 -18.49 21.26
C PHE A 45 -10.78 -19.85 21.40
N LYS A 46 -9.50 -19.91 21.04
CA LYS A 46 -8.69 -21.11 21.21
C LYS A 46 -8.61 -21.53 22.68
N ARG A 47 -8.27 -20.59 23.58
CA ARG A 47 -8.21 -20.84 25.04
C ARG A 47 -9.56 -21.30 25.59
N MET A 48 -10.65 -20.71 25.14
CA MET A 48 -12.01 -21.11 25.56
C MET A 48 -12.32 -22.53 25.09
N LYS A 49 -11.95 -22.91 23.87
CA LYS A 49 -12.08 -24.27 23.36
C LYS A 49 -11.27 -25.26 24.19
N ASP A 50 -10.00 -24.95 24.46
CA ASP A 50 -9.11 -25.80 25.24
C ASP A 50 -9.66 -25.99 26.67
N TYR A 51 -10.13 -24.92 27.34
CA TYR A 51 -10.79 -24.96 28.63
C TYR A 51 -12.02 -25.89 28.64
N ILE A 52 -12.86 -25.82 27.60
CA ILE A 52 -14.05 -26.68 27.47
C ILE A 52 -13.64 -28.15 27.30
N VAL A 53 -12.59 -28.42 26.54
CA VAL A 53 -12.07 -29.79 26.34
C VAL A 53 -11.51 -30.36 27.63
N GLU A 54 -10.76 -29.58 28.43
CA GLU A 54 -10.16 -29.98 29.69
C GLU A 54 -11.21 -30.24 30.79
N ASN A 55 -12.35 -29.55 30.76
CA ASN A 55 -13.39 -29.63 31.77
C ASN A 55 -14.59 -30.51 31.38
N LYS A 56 -14.43 -31.38 30.39
CA LYS A 56 -15.49 -32.30 29.90
C LYS A 56 -16.16 -33.17 31.00
N GLY A 57 -15.45 -33.46 32.05
CA GLY A 57 -15.95 -34.28 33.14
C GLY A 57 -16.92 -33.57 34.12
N LEU A 58 -17.06 -32.24 34.00
CA LEU A 58 -17.91 -31.44 34.91
C LEU A 58 -19.33 -31.21 34.37
N LEU A 59 -19.61 -31.63 33.13
CA LEU A 59 -20.91 -31.41 32.46
C LEU A 59 -21.66 -32.74 32.32
N THR A 60 -22.99 -32.68 32.42
CA THR A 60 -23.84 -33.85 32.11
C THR A 60 -23.65 -34.29 30.64
N THR A 61 -23.88 -35.58 30.37
CA THR A 61 -23.69 -36.17 29.04
C THR A 61 -24.40 -35.35 27.92
N ASN A 62 -25.63 -34.89 28.19
CA ASN A 62 -26.41 -34.12 27.24
C ASN A 62 -25.85 -32.71 27.03
N GLU A 63 -25.36 -32.07 28.07
CA GLU A 63 -24.73 -30.74 27.99
C GLU A 63 -23.36 -30.85 27.29
N THR A 64 -22.62 -31.92 27.54
CA THR A 64 -21.35 -32.17 26.86
C THR A 64 -21.54 -32.39 25.37
N ILE A 65 -22.57 -33.14 24.95
CA ILE A 65 -22.89 -33.34 23.51
C ILE A 65 -23.27 -32.03 22.85
N LYS A 66 -24.14 -31.21 23.49
CA LYS A 66 -24.53 -29.89 22.98
C LYS A 66 -23.32 -28.97 22.82
N LEU A 67 -22.46 -28.92 23.83
CA LEU A 67 -21.28 -28.10 23.86
C LEU A 67 -20.25 -28.55 22.81
N THR A 68 -20.05 -29.87 22.65
CA THR A 68 -19.19 -30.43 21.62
C THR A 68 -19.66 -30.09 20.20
N ASN A 69 -20.96 -30.16 19.96
CA ASN A 69 -21.54 -29.76 18.67
C ASN A 69 -21.36 -28.24 18.42
N LEU A 70 -21.56 -27.42 19.43
CA LEU A 70 -21.35 -25.97 19.34
C LEU A 70 -19.88 -25.62 19.07
N VAL A 71 -18.95 -26.28 19.77
CA VAL A 71 -17.52 -26.13 19.56
C VAL A 71 -17.08 -26.57 18.17
N ASN A 72 -17.62 -27.67 17.66
CA ASN A 72 -17.35 -28.15 16.31
C ASN A 72 -17.88 -27.18 15.24
N ASP A 73 -19.07 -26.61 15.46
CA ASP A 73 -19.62 -25.59 14.55
C ASP A 73 -18.77 -24.31 14.57
N HIS A 74 -18.39 -23.84 15.76
CA HIS A 74 -17.47 -22.70 15.87
C HIS A 74 -16.11 -22.98 15.26
N SER A 75 -15.57 -24.19 15.39
CA SER A 75 -14.31 -24.59 14.76
C SER A 75 -14.38 -24.49 13.23
N LYS A 76 -15.46 -25.02 12.62
CA LYS A 76 -15.68 -24.91 11.17
C LYS A 76 -15.82 -23.46 10.70
N ARG A 77 -16.52 -22.65 11.48
CA ARG A 77 -16.69 -21.21 11.19
C ARG A 77 -15.38 -20.45 11.32
N LEU A 78 -14.55 -20.78 12.34
CA LEU A 78 -13.21 -20.21 12.50
C LEU A 78 -12.31 -20.57 11.32
N THR A 79 -12.27 -21.83 10.89
CA THR A 79 -11.50 -22.24 9.71
C THR A 79 -11.96 -21.46 8.46
N SER A 80 -13.27 -21.32 8.25
CA SER A 80 -13.79 -20.50 7.14
C SER A 80 -13.45 -19.01 7.25
N VAL A 81 -13.30 -18.47 8.46
CA VAL A 81 -12.87 -17.09 8.68
C VAL A 81 -11.37 -16.95 8.45
N GLU A 82 -10.58 -17.93 8.91
CA GLU A 82 -9.13 -17.98 8.65
C GLU A 82 -8.83 -18.04 7.15
N GLU A 83 -9.51 -18.91 6.39
CA GLU A 83 -9.38 -18.98 4.93
C GLU A 83 -9.76 -17.65 4.25
N LYS A 84 -10.85 -17.03 4.68
CA LYS A 84 -11.26 -15.72 4.14
C LYS A 84 -10.32 -14.60 4.56
N LEU A 85 -9.76 -14.66 5.77
CA LEU A 85 -8.76 -13.71 6.24
C LEU A 85 -7.46 -13.86 5.45
N GLU A 86 -7.06 -15.09 5.13
CA GLU A 86 -5.89 -15.37 4.30
C GLU A 86 -6.06 -14.80 2.89
N ILE A 87 -7.25 -14.99 2.26
CA ILE A 87 -7.61 -14.36 0.97
C ILE A 87 -7.61 -12.83 1.08
N VAL A 88 -8.13 -12.27 2.17
CA VAL A 88 -8.11 -10.83 2.44
C VAL A 88 -6.67 -10.35 2.63
N MET A 89 -5.86 -11.08 3.40
CA MET A 89 -4.45 -10.75 3.62
C MET A 89 -3.63 -10.87 2.33
N GLU A 90 -3.85 -11.90 1.52
CA GLU A 90 -3.22 -12.03 0.20
C GLU A 90 -3.60 -10.86 -0.71
N ASN A 91 -4.86 -10.45 -0.72
CA ASN A 91 -5.33 -9.27 -1.46
C ASN A 91 -4.80 -7.95 -0.87
N PHE A 92 -4.50 -7.91 0.43
CA PHE A 92 -3.85 -6.76 1.07
C PHE A 92 -2.34 -6.74 0.84
N ILE A 93 -1.72 -7.88 0.59
CA ILE A 93 -0.28 -8.01 0.33
C ILE A 93 0.03 -7.88 -1.16
N ASP A 94 -0.96 -8.02 -2.05
CA ASP A 94 -0.75 -7.75 -3.46
C ASP A 94 -0.55 -6.24 -3.70
N PRO A 95 0.69 -5.80 -3.96
CA PRO A 95 0.97 -4.39 -4.20
C PRO A 95 0.18 -3.82 -5.37
N SER A 96 -0.31 -4.67 -6.29
CA SER A 96 -1.12 -4.27 -7.44
C SER A 96 -2.51 -3.75 -7.04
N THR A 97 -2.99 -4.08 -5.84
CA THR A 97 -4.28 -3.62 -5.31
C THR A 97 -4.18 -2.34 -4.48
N TYR A 98 -2.96 -1.90 -4.12
CA TYR A 98 -2.79 -0.67 -3.36
C TYR A 98 -3.04 0.55 -4.24
N LYS A 99 -4.19 1.19 -4.03
CA LYS A 99 -4.50 2.49 -4.63
C LYS A 99 -3.85 3.66 -3.90
N HIS A 100 -3.49 3.47 -2.64
CA HIS A 100 -2.98 4.54 -1.77
C HIS A 100 -1.88 4.01 -0.85
N TYR A 101 -0.76 4.75 -0.80
CA TYR A 101 0.33 4.51 0.13
C TYR A 101 0.44 5.73 1.05
N LEU A 102 0.46 5.51 2.35
CA LEU A 102 0.87 6.50 3.35
C LEU A 102 2.27 6.11 3.82
N ILE A 103 3.23 6.98 3.60
CA ILE A 103 4.64 6.78 3.95
C ILE A 103 4.95 7.76 5.09
N LEU A 104 5.35 7.24 6.24
CA LEU A 104 5.65 8.03 7.41
C LEU A 104 7.09 8.54 7.40
N ASN A 105 7.39 9.47 8.32
CA ASN A 105 8.74 9.98 8.50
C ASN A 105 9.70 8.86 8.96
N GLY A 106 10.80 8.68 8.26
CA GLY A 106 11.80 7.64 8.52
C GLY A 106 11.63 6.37 7.68
N GLU A 107 10.46 6.14 7.06
CA GLU A 107 10.12 4.95 6.28
C GLU A 107 10.70 5.01 4.85
N LYS A 108 12.02 5.05 4.73
CA LYS A 108 12.69 5.15 3.42
C LYS A 108 12.65 3.85 2.62
N ILE A 109 12.74 2.71 3.31
CA ILE A 109 12.67 1.38 2.68
C ILE A 109 11.26 1.13 2.17
N GLU A 110 10.25 1.42 2.98
CA GLU A 110 8.83 1.30 2.64
C GLU A 110 8.48 2.19 1.45
N ALA A 111 9.05 3.40 1.41
CA ALA A 111 8.92 4.30 0.26
C ALA A 111 9.51 3.67 -1.01
N ASP A 112 10.70 3.10 -0.94
CA ASP A 112 11.35 2.45 -2.07
C ASP A 112 10.55 1.24 -2.56
N ILE A 113 10.02 0.43 -1.64
CA ILE A 113 9.14 -0.71 -1.95
C ILE A 113 7.87 -0.22 -2.65
N ALA A 114 7.24 0.86 -2.17
CA ALA A 114 6.05 1.43 -2.79
C ALA A 114 6.30 1.87 -4.24
N TYR A 115 7.36 2.62 -4.49
CA TYR A 115 7.73 3.03 -5.85
C TYR A 115 8.05 1.84 -6.75
N GLN A 116 8.83 0.88 -6.27
CA GLN A 116 9.16 -0.33 -7.02
C GLN A 116 7.91 -1.17 -7.34
N SER A 117 6.97 -1.27 -6.39
CA SER A 117 5.72 -1.99 -6.61
C SER A 117 4.91 -1.37 -7.74
N ILE A 118 4.84 -0.04 -7.79
CA ILE A 118 4.16 0.68 -8.88
C ILE A 118 4.88 0.45 -10.22
N TYR A 119 6.20 0.59 -10.27
CA TYR A 119 6.95 0.40 -11.51
C TYR A 119 6.86 -1.01 -12.08
N LYS A 120 6.78 -2.04 -11.21
CA LYS A 120 6.59 -3.45 -11.61
C LYS A 120 5.24 -3.72 -12.29
N LEU A 121 4.24 -2.86 -12.11
CA LEU A 121 2.94 -3.00 -12.78
C LEU A 121 3.03 -2.77 -14.28
N ALA A 122 4.04 -2.04 -14.73
CA ALA A 122 4.19 -1.69 -16.15
C ALA A 122 4.46 -2.92 -17.01
N LYS A 123 3.72 -3.03 -18.11
CA LYS A 123 3.89 -4.07 -19.14
C LYS A 123 4.49 -3.51 -20.43
N LYS A 124 4.27 -2.24 -20.71
CA LYS A 124 4.68 -1.60 -21.98
C LYS A 124 5.47 -0.30 -21.75
N ARG A 125 5.02 0.55 -20.82
CA ARG A 125 5.62 1.88 -20.66
C ARG A 125 5.44 2.43 -19.24
N VAL A 126 6.45 3.20 -18.81
CA VAL A 126 6.43 4.00 -17.58
C VAL A 126 6.73 5.44 -17.92
N TYR A 127 5.91 6.38 -17.48
CA TYR A 127 6.22 7.80 -17.49
C TYR A 127 6.41 8.26 -16.06
N VAL A 128 7.50 8.95 -15.80
CA VAL A 128 7.80 9.60 -14.50
C VAL A 128 7.77 11.10 -14.75
N ILE A 129 6.92 11.83 -14.08
CA ILE A 129 6.82 13.29 -14.16
C ILE A 129 7.34 13.81 -12.82
N ASP A 130 8.58 14.28 -12.79
CA ASP A 130 9.23 14.78 -11.57
C ASP A 130 10.44 15.64 -11.92
N ASP A 131 10.44 16.91 -11.49
CA ASP A 131 11.54 17.84 -11.74
C ASP A 131 12.78 17.59 -10.85
N TYR A 132 12.64 16.76 -9.82
CA TYR A 132 13.68 16.53 -8.81
C TYR A 132 14.20 15.09 -8.83
N ILE A 133 14.57 14.61 -9.99
CA ILE A 133 15.13 13.27 -10.18
C ILE A 133 16.62 13.20 -9.78
N ASP A 134 17.07 12.01 -9.39
CA ASP A 134 18.49 11.70 -9.15
C ASP A 134 18.81 10.23 -9.47
N ILE A 135 20.00 9.77 -9.14
CA ILE A 135 20.45 8.40 -9.37
C ILE A 135 19.54 7.36 -8.68
N LYS A 136 18.94 7.70 -7.54
CA LYS A 136 17.99 6.81 -6.84
C LYS A 136 16.74 6.57 -7.69
N THR A 137 16.26 7.58 -8.42
CA THR A 137 15.13 7.41 -9.36
C THR A 137 15.46 6.34 -10.40
N LEU A 138 16.66 6.37 -10.99
CA LEU A 138 17.10 5.35 -11.93
C LEU A 138 17.25 3.97 -11.28
N GLN A 139 17.78 3.90 -10.05
CA GLN A 139 17.90 2.65 -9.30
C GLN A 139 16.54 1.98 -9.05
N LEU A 140 15.52 2.76 -8.69
CA LEU A 140 14.17 2.26 -8.49
C LEU A 140 13.54 1.77 -9.80
N LEU A 141 13.80 2.44 -10.92
CA LEU A 141 13.30 2.03 -12.24
C LEU A 141 13.91 0.72 -12.75
N LYS A 142 15.06 0.27 -12.20
CA LYS A 142 15.64 -1.04 -12.56
C LYS A 142 14.71 -2.23 -12.29
N CYS A 143 13.69 -2.06 -11.45
CA CYS A 143 12.72 -3.11 -11.14
C CYS A 143 11.62 -3.28 -12.20
N CYS A 144 11.56 -2.42 -13.21
CA CYS A 144 10.59 -2.55 -14.30
C CYS A 144 10.72 -3.90 -15.01
N ASN A 145 9.61 -4.36 -15.59
CA ASN A 145 9.64 -5.56 -16.43
C ASN A 145 10.53 -5.34 -17.67
N PRO A 146 11.16 -6.38 -18.20
CA PRO A 146 11.95 -6.29 -19.43
C PRO A 146 11.13 -5.69 -20.59
N ASN A 147 11.79 -4.92 -21.45
CA ASN A 147 11.21 -4.26 -22.64
C ASN A 147 10.20 -3.12 -22.34
N VAL A 148 10.09 -2.68 -21.10
CA VAL A 148 9.29 -1.50 -20.78
C VAL A 148 10.02 -0.24 -21.31
N ASN A 149 9.28 0.61 -22.04
CA ASN A 149 9.78 1.91 -22.49
C ASN A 149 9.61 2.95 -21.37
N ILE A 150 10.68 3.62 -20.97
CA ILE A 150 10.69 4.56 -19.85
C ILE A 150 10.89 5.98 -20.39
N ILE A 151 9.98 6.87 -20.04
CA ILE A 151 10.11 8.31 -20.31
C ILE A 151 10.05 9.07 -18.99
N ILE A 152 11.06 9.90 -18.75
CA ILE A 152 11.07 10.81 -17.61
C ILE A 152 10.84 12.22 -18.12
N PHE A 153 9.83 12.90 -17.60
CA PHE A 153 9.58 14.32 -17.85
C PHE A 153 10.14 15.11 -16.68
N SER A 154 11.20 15.86 -16.91
CA SER A 154 11.92 16.58 -15.87
C SER A 154 12.67 17.78 -16.45
N ASP A 155 12.70 18.85 -15.67
CA ASP A 155 13.63 19.96 -15.92
C ASP A 155 14.93 19.81 -15.10
N ASN A 156 15.12 18.65 -14.44
CA ASN A 156 16.33 18.23 -13.73
C ASN A 156 16.83 19.26 -12.69
N LYS A 157 15.92 19.76 -11.84
CA LYS A 157 16.15 20.88 -10.90
C LYS A 157 16.84 20.49 -9.58
N GLY A 158 17.26 19.26 -9.39
CA GLY A 158 17.86 18.78 -8.14
C GLY A 158 19.28 19.30 -7.91
N LYS A 159 19.80 19.16 -6.67
CA LYS A 159 21.22 19.42 -6.37
C LYS A 159 22.14 18.33 -6.92
N ASN A 160 21.67 17.10 -7.03
CA ASN A 160 22.36 15.93 -7.55
C ASN A 160 21.74 15.52 -8.88
N ASN A 161 21.86 16.38 -9.87
CA ASN A 161 21.25 16.21 -11.17
C ASN A 161 21.76 14.94 -11.87
N ILE A 162 20.86 14.28 -12.61
CA ILE A 162 21.25 13.22 -13.53
C ILE A 162 22.00 13.85 -14.71
N ASN A 163 23.07 13.20 -15.14
CA ASN A 163 23.84 13.57 -16.33
C ASN A 163 23.79 12.45 -17.37
N SER A 164 24.32 12.72 -18.56
CA SER A 164 24.34 11.78 -19.69
C SER A 164 25.05 10.46 -19.35
N ASN A 165 26.08 10.50 -18.52
CA ASN A 165 26.83 9.28 -18.14
C ASN A 165 25.93 8.32 -17.34
N PHE A 166 25.19 8.81 -16.32
CA PHE A 166 24.27 7.98 -15.55
C PHE A 166 23.17 7.35 -16.41
N ILE A 167 22.71 8.06 -17.43
CA ILE A 167 21.70 7.54 -18.37
C ILE A 167 22.28 6.45 -19.25
N ASN A 168 23.49 6.66 -19.76
CA ASN A 168 24.18 5.68 -20.58
C ASN A 168 24.50 4.41 -19.77
N ASP A 169 25.00 4.57 -18.55
CA ASP A 169 25.26 3.46 -17.63
C ASP A 169 23.97 2.69 -17.34
N PHE A 170 22.87 3.40 -17.04
CA PHE A 170 21.57 2.76 -16.82
C PHE A 170 21.10 1.96 -18.04
N LYS A 171 21.19 2.53 -19.24
CA LYS A 171 20.82 1.84 -20.49
C LYS A 171 21.70 0.62 -20.75
N ASN A 172 23.00 0.73 -20.53
CA ASN A 172 23.95 -0.37 -20.73
C ASN A 172 23.69 -1.50 -19.73
N ASP A 173 23.43 -1.16 -18.47
CA ASP A 173 23.21 -2.14 -17.39
C ASP A 173 21.88 -2.89 -17.54
N THR A 174 20.83 -2.21 -18.03
CA THR A 174 19.47 -2.74 -18.00
C THR A 174 18.91 -3.12 -19.36
N GLY A 175 19.45 -2.54 -20.43
CA GLY A 175 18.89 -2.67 -21.78
C GLY A 175 17.59 -1.88 -21.99
N PHE A 176 17.14 -1.10 -21.02
CA PHE A 176 15.88 -0.34 -21.16
C PHE A 176 16.02 0.83 -22.15
N ASN A 177 14.96 1.07 -22.90
CA ASN A 177 14.82 2.30 -23.64
C ASN A 177 14.36 3.42 -22.68
N LEU A 178 15.28 4.30 -22.32
CA LEU A 178 15.05 5.47 -21.46
C LEU A 178 15.24 6.76 -22.24
N THR A 179 14.23 7.62 -22.21
CA THR A 179 14.28 8.99 -22.74
C THR A 179 13.95 9.98 -21.63
N ILE A 180 14.66 11.11 -21.59
CA ILE A 180 14.30 12.21 -20.69
C ILE A 180 13.85 13.39 -21.53
N LYS A 181 12.64 13.87 -21.26
CA LYS A 181 12.03 15.02 -21.92
C LYS A 181 11.86 16.18 -20.94
N LYS A 182 11.86 17.39 -21.48
CA LYS A 182 11.60 18.60 -20.68
C LYS A 182 10.18 18.57 -20.12
N ASN A 183 10.03 18.93 -18.84
CA ASN A 183 8.73 19.19 -18.23
C ASN A 183 8.20 20.59 -18.56
N ASN A 184 9.10 21.54 -18.91
CA ASN A 184 8.79 22.95 -19.22
C ASN A 184 7.96 23.63 -18.11
N ASN A 185 8.21 23.29 -16.85
CA ASN A 185 7.43 23.77 -15.69
C ASN A 185 5.92 23.50 -15.79
N LYS A 186 5.49 22.53 -16.60
CA LYS A 186 4.07 22.23 -16.81
C LYS A 186 3.43 21.59 -15.58
N PHE A 187 4.14 20.65 -14.93
CA PHE A 187 3.68 19.98 -13.75
C PHE A 187 4.48 20.45 -12.53
N HIS A 188 3.79 20.90 -11.50
CA HIS A 188 4.38 21.23 -10.21
C HIS A 188 4.48 19.97 -9.32
N ASP A 189 3.44 19.14 -9.36
CA ASP A 189 3.35 17.91 -8.63
C ASP A 189 3.99 16.74 -9.40
N ARG A 190 4.15 15.61 -8.74
CA ARG A 190 4.83 14.44 -9.29
C ARG A 190 3.82 13.36 -9.61
N TYR A 191 4.04 12.71 -10.75
CA TYR A 191 3.14 11.66 -11.20
C TYR A 191 3.93 10.48 -11.77
N ILE A 192 3.35 9.29 -11.62
CA ILE A 192 3.78 8.08 -12.32
C ILE A 192 2.61 7.62 -13.18
N VAL A 193 2.89 7.40 -14.46
CA VAL A 193 1.89 6.90 -15.40
C VAL A 193 2.37 5.56 -15.92
N ILE A 194 1.56 4.55 -15.73
CA ILE A 194 1.79 3.17 -16.15
C ILE A 194 0.93 2.87 -17.37
N ASP A 195 1.53 2.30 -18.38
CA ASP A 195 0.87 1.78 -19.59
C ASP A 195 -0.13 2.75 -20.22
N TYR A 196 0.28 4.03 -20.35
CA TYR A 196 -0.52 5.11 -20.88
C TYR A 196 -1.27 4.73 -22.17
N ARG A 197 -2.55 5.09 -22.24
CA ARG A 197 -3.48 4.76 -23.34
C ARG A 197 -3.63 3.26 -23.62
N SER A 198 -3.64 2.44 -22.55
CA SER A 198 -4.00 1.03 -22.62
C SER A 198 -5.12 0.72 -21.62
N GLU A 199 -5.70 -0.48 -21.71
CA GLU A 199 -6.68 -0.96 -20.71
C GLU A 199 -6.08 -1.08 -19.30
N ALA A 200 -4.76 -1.31 -19.21
CA ALA A 200 -4.02 -1.40 -17.94
C ALA A 200 -3.46 -0.03 -17.47
N GLU A 201 -3.93 1.08 -18.04
CA GLU A 201 -3.47 2.42 -17.67
C GLU A 201 -3.73 2.75 -16.21
N LEU A 202 -2.66 3.15 -15.48
CA LEU A 202 -2.75 3.66 -14.12
C LEU A 202 -2.02 4.99 -14.03
N ILE A 203 -2.55 5.92 -13.24
CA ILE A 203 -1.91 7.19 -12.93
C ILE A 203 -1.83 7.34 -11.43
N TYR A 204 -0.65 7.65 -10.91
CA TYR A 204 -0.41 7.90 -9.49
C TYR A 204 0.07 9.33 -9.29
N HIS A 205 -0.53 10.02 -8.33
CA HIS A 205 -0.01 11.27 -7.77
C HIS A 205 0.95 10.95 -6.63
N CYS A 206 2.13 11.56 -6.63
CA CYS A 206 3.16 11.34 -5.62
C CYS A 206 3.43 12.65 -4.86
N GLY A 207 3.18 12.67 -3.57
CA GLY A 207 3.40 13.86 -2.73
C GLY A 207 4.87 14.23 -2.54
N ALA A 208 5.80 13.29 -2.79
CA ALA A 208 7.23 13.52 -2.76
C ALA A 208 7.91 12.92 -4.00
N SER A 209 9.11 13.40 -4.34
CA SER A 209 10.00 12.74 -5.30
C SER A 209 10.45 11.38 -4.74
N SER A 210 10.68 10.41 -5.61
CA SER A 210 11.14 9.07 -5.22
C SER A 210 12.42 9.09 -4.38
N LYS A 211 13.31 10.06 -4.62
CA LYS A 211 14.56 10.26 -3.84
C LYS A 211 14.32 10.79 -2.43
N ASP A 212 13.23 11.50 -2.20
CA ASP A 212 12.92 12.20 -0.96
C ASP A 212 11.80 11.54 -0.14
N ALA A 213 11.09 10.59 -0.73
CA ALA A 213 10.04 9.84 -0.05
C ALA A 213 10.59 9.13 1.20
N GLY A 214 9.81 9.12 2.26
CA GLY A 214 10.21 8.62 3.58
C GLY A 214 11.09 9.59 4.40
N LYS A 215 11.52 10.73 3.86
CA LYS A 215 12.16 11.78 4.67
C LYS A 215 11.15 12.61 5.47
N ARG A 216 9.93 12.69 5.01
CA ARG A 216 8.77 13.33 5.64
C ARG A 216 7.53 12.52 5.31
N ILE A 217 6.45 12.75 6.05
CA ILE A 217 5.16 12.13 5.76
C ILE A 217 4.72 12.53 4.34
N THR A 218 4.39 11.54 3.54
CA THR A 218 3.92 11.72 2.16
C THR A 218 2.95 10.63 1.76
N THR A 219 2.19 10.86 0.69
CA THR A 219 1.27 9.88 0.13
C THR A 219 1.60 9.62 -1.33
N ILE A 220 1.29 8.41 -1.80
CA ILE A 220 1.15 8.09 -3.21
C ILE A 220 -0.29 7.61 -3.40
N THR A 221 -1.00 8.23 -4.34
CA THR A 221 -2.44 7.99 -4.53
C THR A 221 -2.74 7.71 -5.98
N GLN A 222 -3.41 6.58 -6.26
CA GLN A 222 -3.91 6.29 -7.59
C GLN A 222 -5.05 7.21 -7.95
N ILE A 223 -4.99 7.79 -9.14
CA ILE A 223 -6.02 8.69 -9.68
C ILE A 223 -7.08 7.86 -10.41
N GLU A 224 -8.32 8.04 -10.03
CA GLU A 224 -9.45 7.35 -10.66
C GLU A 224 -9.92 8.06 -11.93
N GLU A 225 -10.02 9.40 -11.92
CA GLU A 225 -10.44 10.21 -13.05
C GLU A 225 -9.29 10.51 -14.02
N LYS A 226 -8.79 9.49 -14.70
CA LYS A 226 -7.61 9.57 -15.58
C LYS A 226 -7.81 10.48 -16.78
N GLU A 227 -9.04 10.60 -17.27
CA GLU A 227 -9.37 11.38 -18.47
C GLU A 227 -8.92 12.85 -18.37
N LEU A 228 -8.98 13.45 -17.16
CA LEU A 228 -8.55 14.83 -16.92
C LEU A 228 -7.06 15.06 -17.20
N TYR A 229 -6.26 14.01 -17.14
CA TYR A 229 -4.80 14.09 -17.30
C TYR A 229 -4.34 13.83 -18.73
N LYS A 230 -5.17 13.22 -19.57
CA LYS A 230 -4.76 12.77 -20.91
C LYS A 230 -4.26 13.91 -21.80
N SER A 231 -4.98 15.02 -21.87
CA SER A 231 -4.55 16.16 -22.67
C SER A 231 -3.22 16.75 -22.20
N LEU A 232 -3.00 16.78 -20.87
CA LEU A 232 -1.78 17.30 -20.26
C LEU A 232 -0.59 16.38 -20.52
N ILE A 233 -0.80 15.07 -20.45
CA ILE A 233 0.23 14.07 -20.74
C ILE A 233 0.58 14.08 -22.23
N ASP A 234 -0.41 14.19 -23.11
CA ASP A 234 -0.18 14.29 -24.56
C ASP A 234 0.64 15.52 -24.92
N GLU A 235 0.40 16.64 -24.24
CA GLU A 235 1.16 17.88 -24.44
C GLU A 235 2.64 17.66 -24.12
N ILE A 236 2.96 17.12 -22.95
CA ILE A 236 4.37 16.91 -22.55
C ILE A 236 5.07 15.81 -23.36
N LEU A 237 4.33 14.85 -23.93
CA LEU A 237 4.89 13.85 -24.83
C LEU A 237 5.52 14.48 -26.09
N ASN A 238 5.02 15.64 -26.51
CA ASN A 238 5.53 16.41 -27.66
C ASN A 238 6.71 17.33 -27.29
N ASN A 239 7.09 17.45 -26.02
CA ASN A 239 8.22 18.25 -25.61
C ASN A 239 9.54 17.69 -26.16
N ASP A 240 10.53 18.58 -26.32
CA ASP A 240 11.88 18.22 -26.71
C ASP A 240 12.55 17.34 -25.64
N ASP A 241 13.51 16.54 -26.10
CA ASP A 241 14.40 15.82 -25.21
C ASP A 241 15.24 16.80 -24.38
N LEU A 242 15.50 16.44 -23.13
CA LEU A 242 16.33 17.24 -22.25
C LEU A 242 17.82 17.04 -22.61
N ASN A 243 18.46 18.10 -23.10
CA ASN A 243 19.89 18.08 -23.32
C ASN A 243 20.63 18.06 -21.98
N MET A 244 21.38 16.99 -21.71
CA MET A 244 22.18 16.84 -20.51
C MET A 244 23.67 16.98 -20.87
N CYS A 245 24.27 17.96 -20.30
CA CYS A 245 25.73 18.13 -20.37
C CYS A 245 26.46 17.22 -19.39
#